data_d9da426ccd2095459d64ddf1bb72e6dd
#
_entry.id   d9da426ccd2095459d64ddf1bb72e6dd
#
_cell.length_a   1.000
_cell.length_b   1.000
_cell.length_c   1.000
_cell.angle_alpha   90.00
_cell.angle_beta   90.00
_cell.angle_gamma   90.00
#
_symmetry.space_group_name_H-M   'P 1'
#
loop_
_entity.id
_entity.type
_entity.pdbx_description
1 polymer ?
#
loop_
_entity_poly.entity_id
_entity_poly.type
_entity_poly.pdbx_seq_one_letter_code
_entity_poly.pdbx_strand_id
1 'polypeptide(L)'
;MEQILWKSFDKRLAEFLLAESALEGGGRLQITHEQIARHLGTAREVVTRMLRYFQSEGLVKLSRGTVEITDADKLEQLLHA
;
A
#
# COMPACT_ATOMS: atom_id res chain seq x y z
N MET A 1 20.10 10.54 -4.62
CA MET A 1 19.34 10.85 -3.40
C MET A 1 17.86 10.77 -3.62
N GLU A 2 17.34 11.45 -4.64
CA GLU A 2 15.90 11.42 -4.92
C GLU A 2 15.40 10.03 -5.23
N GLN A 3 16.23 9.20 -5.82
CA GLN A 3 15.85 7.85 -6.15
C GLN A 3 15.52 7.04 -4.91
N ILE A 4 16.20 7.35 -3.82
CA ILE A 4 15.95 6.67 -2.56
C ILE A 4 14.55 6.98 -2.05
N LEU A 5 14.10 8.22 -2.25
CA LEU A 5 12.77 8.63 -1.83
C LEU A 5 11.69 7.85 -2.56
N TRP A 6 11.88 7.61 -3.86
CA TRP A 6 10.92 6.85 -4.64
C TRP A 6 10.79 5.42 -4.14
N LYS A 7 11.93 4.78 -3.91
CA LYS A 7 11.91 3.41 -3.41
C LYS A 7 11.32 3.36 -2.00
N SER A 8 11.60 4.41 -1.21
CA SER A 8 11.06 4.47 0.14
C SER A 8 9.55 4.52 0.15
N PHE A 9 8.94 5.19 -0.84
CA PHE A 9 7.50 5.31 -0.86
C PHE A 9 6.84 3.95 -1.09
N ASP A 10 7.36 3.15 -2.01
CA ASP A 10 6.85 1.80 -2.22
C ASP A 10 6.86 1.02 -0.91
N LYS A 11 7.99 1.07 -0.23
CA LYS A 11 8.16 0.31 0.99
C LYS A 11 7.27 0.84 2.10
N ARG A 12 7.14 2.17 2.19
CA ARG A 12 6.30 2.77 3.20
C ARG A 12 4.84 2.37 3.02
N LEU A 13 4.38 2.37 1.78
CA LEU A 13 3.00 1.97 1.51
C LEU A 13 2.80 0.50 1.83
N ALA A 14 3.72 -0.35 1.40
CA ALA A 14 3.62 -1.78 1.69
C ALA A 14 3.64 -2.03 3.19
N GLU A 15 4.52 -1.37 3.90
CA GLU A 15 4.62 -1.51 5.35
C GLU A 15 3.33 -1.07 6.03
N PHE A 16 2.78 0.05 5.58
CA PHE A 16 1.53 0.55 6.14
C PHE A 16 0.39 -0.45 5.94
N LEU A 17 0.27 -0.99 4.73
CA LEU A 17 -0.79 -1.94 4.44
C LEU A 17 -0.66 -3.20 5.28
N LEU A 18 0.56 -3.70 5.42
CA LEU A 18 0.79 -4.91 6.21
C LEU A 18 0.49 -4.66 7.69
N ALA A 19 0.88 -3.50 8.19
CA ALA A 19 0.62 -3.17 9.59
C ALA A 19 -0.88 -3.05 9.86
N GLU A 20 -1.62 -2.40 8.96
CA GLU A 20 -3.07 -2.28 9.11
C GLU A 20 -3.73 -3.65 9.02
N SER A 21 -3.24 -4.50 8.13
CA SER A 21 -3.77 -5.84 7.98
C SER A 21 -3.61 -6.64 9.28
N ALA A 22 -2.47 -6.48 9.93
CA ALA A 22 -2.22 -7.17 11.19
C ALA A 22 -3.17 -6.68 12.28
N LEU A 23 -3.46 -5.39 12.30
CA LEU A 23 -4.38 -4.82 13.29
C LEU A 23 -5.81 -5.27 13.06
N GLU A 24 -6.21 -5.37 11.78
CA GLU A 24 -7.57 -5.76 11.43
C GLU A 24 -7.80 -7.25 11.55
N GLY A 25 -6.72 -8.03 11.58
CA GLY A 25 -6.84 -9.46 11.66
C GLY A 25 -7.18 -10.12 10.33
N GLY A 26 -7.02 -9.40 9.22
CA GLY A 26 -7.28 -9.93 7.89
C GLY A 26 -6.73 -9.01 6.83
N GLY A 27 -6.78 -9.45 5.57
CA GLY A 27 -6.20 -8.68 4.48
C GLY A 27 -7.11 -7.64 3.87
N ARG A 28 -8.32 -7.49 4.36
CA ARG A 28 -9.28 -6.55 3.81
C ARG A 28 -9.34 -5.30 4.66
N LEU A 29 -8.91 -4.19 4.09
CA LEU A 29 -8.82 -2.92 4.80
C LEU A 29 -9.87 -1.95 4.29
N GLN A 30 -10.72 -1.47 5.20
CA GLN A 30 -11.70 -0.44 4.87
C GLN A 30 -11.04 0.92 5.05
N ILE A 31 -10.35 1.34 4.01
CA ILE A 31 -9.59 2.57 4.07
C ILE A 31 -9.60 3.23 2.69
N THR A 32 -9.71 4.55 2.66
CA THR A 32 -9.70 5.28 1.41
C THR A 32 -8.28 5.70 1.03
N HIS A 33 -8.09 6.01 -0.26
CA HIS A 33 -6.79 6.49 -0.71
C HIS A 33 -6.43 7.80 -0.02
N GLU A 34 -7.43 8.61 0.27
CA GLU A 34 -7.20 9.87 0.95
C GLU A 34 -6.70 9.65 2.37
N GLN A 35 -7.26 8.67 3.07
CA GLN A 35 -6.82 8.35 4.42
C GLN A 35 -5.39 7.85 4.41
N ILE A 36 -5.04 7.01 3.43
CA ILE A 36 -3.69 6.52 3.30
C ILE A 36 -2.73 7.67 3.02
N ALA A 37 -3.13 8.56 2.10
CA ALA A 37 -2.30 9.70 1.74
C ALA A 37 -2.03 10.59 2.94
N ARG A 38 -3.06 10.82 3.73
CA ARG A 38 -2.92 11.64 4.93
C ARG A 38 -1.96 11.00 5.92
N HIS A 39 -2.06 9.70 6.07
CA HIS A 39 -1.20 8.97 7.00
C HIS A 39 0.25 9.00 6.53
N LEU A 40 0.48 8.86 5.24
CA LEU A 40 1.83 8.82 4.69
C LEU A 40 2.39 10.20 4.38
N GLY A 41 1.57 11.24 4.48
CA GLY A 41 2.03 12.59 4.24
C GLY A 41 2.27 12.88 2.76
N THR A 42 1.42 12.34 1.89
CA THR A 42 1.56 12.53 0.46
C THR A 42 0.21 12.86 -0.17
N ALA A 43 0.20 13.11 -1.48
CA ALA A 43 -1.01 13.43 -2.20
C ALA A 43 -1.80 12.15 -2.51
N ARG A 44 -3.13 12.28 -2.54
CA ARG A 44 -4.00 11.14 -2.85
C ARG A 44 -3.67 10.53 -4.22
N GLU A 45 -3.32 11.38 -5.18
CA GLU A 45 -3.00 10.89 -6.52
C GLU A 45 -1.80 9.97 -6.53
N VAL A 46 -0.82 10.26 -5.68
CA VAL A 46 0.36 9.42 -5.58
C VAL A 46 -0.02 8.05 -5.02
N VAL A 47 -0.85 8.04 -3.99
CA VAL A 47 -1.33 6.78 -3.40
C VAL A 47 -2.12 5.98 -4.43
N THR A 48 -3.03 6.64 -5.14
CA THR A 48 -3.86 5.97 -6.13
C THR A 48 -2.98 5.31 -7.21
N ARG A 49 -1.97 6.05 -7.68
CA ARG A 49 -1.09 5.55 -8.71
C ARG A 49 -0.30 4.34 -8.22
N MET A 50 0.21 4.42 -7.01
CA MET A 50 0.99 3.33 -6.44
C MET A 50 0.13 2.10 -6.18
N LEU A 51 -1.09 2.31 -5.67
CA LEU A 51 -2.00 1.18 -5.43
C LEU A 51 -2.40 0.50 -6.71
N ARG A 52 -2.58 1.26 -7.79
CA ARG A 52 -2.87 0.65 -9.08
C ARG A 52 -1.70 -0.20 -9.57
N TYR A 53 -0.49 0.26 -9.31
CA TYR A 53 0.69 -0.52 -9.62
C TYR A 53 0.70 -1.81 -8.81
N PHE A 54 0.42 -1.71 -7.52
CA PHE A 54 0.36 -2.89 -6.67
C PHE A 54 -0.71 -3.87 -7.18
N GLN A 55 -1.84 -3.35 -7.62
CA GLN A 55 -2.90 -4.21 -8.13
C GLN A 55 -2.46 -4.91 -9.41
N SER A 56 -1.76 -4.21 -10.29
CA SER A 56 -1.28 -4.82 -11.53
C SER A 56 -0.26 -5.92 -11.27
N GLU A 57 0.44 -5.84 -10.15
CA GLU A 57 1.41 -6.85 -9.75
C GLU A 57 0.78 -7.98 -8.94
N GLY A 58 -0.52 -7.91 -8.69
CA GLY A 58 -1.20 -8.95 -7.94
C GLY A 58 -1.01 -8.87 -6.44
N LEU A 59 -0.58 -7.72 -5.95
CA LEU A 59 -0.33 -7.55 -4.52
C LEU A 59 -1.58 -7.19 -3.75
N VAL A 60 -2.46 -6.40 -4.36
CA VAL A 60 -3.68 -5.96 -3.73
C VAL A 60 -4.82 -5.96 -4.74
N LYS A 61 -6.04 -5.91 -4.22
CA LYS A 61 -7.24 -5.73 -5.04
C LYS A 61 -7.95 -4.51 -4.53
N LEU A 62 -8.25 -3.58 -5.43
CA LEU A 62 -8.87 -2.32 -5.07
C LEU A 62 -10.38 -2.38 -5.30
N SER A 63 -11.12 -1.87 -4.34
CA SER A 63 -12.55 -1.71 -4.43
C SER A 63 -12.90 -0.37 -3.84
N ARG A 64 -14.17 0.04 -3.99
CA ARG A 64 -14.60 1.32 -3.45
C ARG A 64 -14.42 1.33 -1.92
N GLY A 65 -13.55 2.22 -1.45
CA GLY A 65 -13.31 2.37 -0.02
C GLY A 65 -12.65 1.17 0.64
N THR A 66 -12.08 0.26 -0.16
CA THR A 66 -11.49 -0.95 0.38
C THR A 66 -10.22 -1.30 -0.39
N VAL A 67 -9.20 -1.69 0.36
CA VAL A 67 -7.96 -2.22 -0.21
C VAL A 67 -7.77 -3.61 0.36
N GLU A 68 -7.75 -4.61 -0.51
CA GLU A 68 -7.60 -5.99 -0.07
C GLU A 68 -6.22 -6.50 -0.46
N ILE A 69 -5.47 -7.01 0.52
CA ILE A 69 -4.15 -7.58 0.26
C ILE A 69 -4.34 -9.00 -0.26
N THR A 70 -3.93 -9.23 -1.51
CA THR A 70 -4.10 -10.53 -2.13
C THR A 70 -2.83 -11.38 -2.07
N ASP A 71 -1.69 -10.77 -1.84
CA ASP A 71 -0.42 -11.49 -1.75
C ASP A 71 0.48 -10.81 -0.72
N ALA A 72 0.26 -11.14 0.54
CA ALA A 72 1.02 -10.55 1.64
C ALA A 72 2.50 -10.91 1.55
N ASP A 73 2.80 -12.11 1.07
CA ASP A 73 4.19 -12.54 0.95
C ASP A 73 4.96 -11.66 -0.02
N LYS A 74 4.35 -11.33 -1.15
CA LYS A 74 5.00 -10.45 -2.12
C LYS A 74 5.17 -9.04 -1.56
N LEU A 75 4.20 -8.55 -0.79
CA LEU A 75 4.33 -7.26 -0.15
C LEU A 75 5.50 -7.26 0.83
N GLU A 76 5.66 -8.34 1.58
CA GLU A 76 6.78 -8.46 2.50
C GLU A 76 8.10 -8.49 1.75
N GLN A 77 8.14 -9.18 0.63
CA GLN A 77 9.35 -9.22 -0.17
C GLN A 77 9.74 -7.83 -0.65
N LEU A 78 8.75 -7.02 -0.95
CA LEU A 78 9.00 -5.65 -1.38
C LEU A 78 9.73 -4.87 -0.30
N LEU A 79 9.39 -5.10 0.96
CA LEU A 79 10.04 -4.42 2.07
C LEU A 79 11.51 -4.78 2.18
N HIS A 80 11.88 -5.98 1.77
CA HIS A 80 13.24 -6.47 1.89
C HIS A 80 14.02 -6.39 0.59
N ALA A 81 13.45 -5.82 -0.43
CA ALA A 81 14.10 -5.72 -1.74
C ALA A 81 15.18 -4.65 -1.78
#